data_58c1e804da398799f49946c15bfabe6c
#
_entry.id   58c1e804da398799f49946c15bfabe6c
#
_cell.length_a   1.000
_cell.length_b   1.000
_cell.length_c   1.000
_cell.angle_alpha   90.00
_cell.angle_beta   90.00
_cell.angle_gamma   90.00
#
_symmetry.space_group_name_H-M   'P 1'
#
loop_
_entity.id
_entity.type
_entity.pdbx_description
1 polymer ?
#
loop_
_entity_poly.entity_id
_entity_poly.type
_entity_poly.pdbx_seq_one_letter_code
_entity_poly.pdbx_strand_id
1 'polypeptide(L)'
;NVGGDLYYHEGYNENCLVTLVTLGIVKEENIIHSYAPKNAEGFDLILLGKPTDNSGFGGASFASLELEEEKKEQNKGAVQEPNAFLERHLLKSSYALFDILKEKGLIDDIGFKDLGAGGVACASVELAETSGYGAEVWMDKIHIGMDGLHPSVYLCSETQERFMWVCSPEITPLILDHYNNVFDLPGVSEGARASVVGKIRNDGRYIVHNGDEEIVNAKAKEVTEGFLYDRPFEAKESNFSEPNLPEPSNYNQILLNILSHENMASREPIFEQYDKQVQGRIHTETGLADSGVMAPFNSEKYPEEIRNVGIALSTDHNPRHG
;
A
#
# COMPACT_ATOMS: atom_id res chain seq x y z
N ASN A 1 -5.94 -4.30 16.04
CA ASN A 1 -7.14 -3.54 15.74
C ASN A 1 -7.34 -2.46 16.78
N VAL A 2 -7.57 -1.22 16.32
CA VAL A 2 -7.82 -0.09 17.22
C VAL A 2 -9.23 0.45 17.04
N GLY A 3 -9.78 0.34 15.83
CA GLY A 3 -11.09 0.81 15.46
C GLY A 3 -11.43 0.40 14.04
N GLY A 4 -12.59 0.77 13.61
CA GLY A 4 -13.12 0.53 12.28
C GLY A 4 -14.57 0.92 12.19
N ASP A 5 -15.09 0.97 10.98
CA ASP A 5 -16.49 1.20 10.71
C ASP A 5 -17.00 0.25 9.64
N LEU A 6 -18.31 0.06 9.60
CA LEU A 6 -18.98 -0.81 8.65
C LEU A 6 -20.29 -0.16 8.21
N TYR A 7 -20.44 0.04 6.90
CA TYR A 7 -21.65 0.60 6.31
C TYR A 7 -22.33 -0.42 5.40
N TYR A 8 -23.62 -0.67 5.65
CA TYR A 8 -24.43 -1.59 4.84
C TYR A 8 -25.23 -0.82 3.78
N HIS A 9 -25.13 -1.28 2.54
CA HIS A 9 -25.93 -0.78 1.43
C HIS A 9 -26.03 -1.85 0.35
N GLU A 10 -27.21 -1.99 -0.26
CA GLU A 10 -27.49 -3.02 -1.26
C GLU A 10 -26.54 -2.99 -2.47
N GLY A 11 -26.01 -1.80 -2.84
CA GLY A 11 -25.04 -1.66 -3.92
C GLY A 11 -23.70 -2.35 -3.65
N TYR A 12 -23.44 -2.86 -2.45
CA TYR A 12 -22.21 -3.58 -2.09
C TYR A 12 -22.43 -5.09 -1.88
N ASN A 13 -23.61 -5.61 -2.22
CA ASN A 13 -23.90 -7.05 -2.05
C ASN A 13 -23.05 -7.93 -2.93
N GLU A 14 -22.74 -7.49 -4.16
CA GLU A 14 -21.95 -8.24 -5.13
C GLU A 14 -20.45 -7.97 -4.99
N ASN A 15 -20.07 -6.76 -4.60
CA ASN A 15 -18.67 -6.35 -4.47
C ASN A 15 -18.51 -5.36 -3.31
N CYS A 16 -17.98 -5.84 -2.19
CA CYS A 16 -17.74 -4.99 -1.03
C CYS A 16 -16.49 -4.14 -1.20
N LEU A 17 -16.55 -2.90 -0.71
CA LEU A 17 -15.38 -2.02 -0.60
C LEU A 17 -14.75 -2.21 0.78
N VAL A 18 -13.45 -2.51 0.80
CA VAL A 18 -12.66 -2.64 2.04
C VAL A 18 -11.50 -1.66 2.00
N THR A 19 -11.44 -0.79 2.99
CA THR A 19 -10.32 0.15 3.15
C THR A 19 -9.60 -0.14 4.45
N LEU A 20 -8.31 -0.42 4.37
CA LEU A 20 -7.45 -0.65 5.53
C LEU A 20 -6.63 0.60 5.81
N VAL A 21 -6.70 1.08 7.06
CA VAL A 21 -5.83 2.16 7.55
C VAL A 21 -4.79 1.56 8.49
N THR A 22 -3.52 1.73 8.15
CA THR A 22 -2.40 1.28 8.96
C THR A 22 -1.66 2.50 9.55
N LEU A 23 -1.49 2.50 10.86
CA LEU A 23 -0.73 3.52 11.57
C LEU A 23 0.57 2.93 12.11
N GLY A 24 1.70 3.55 11.76
CA GLY A 24 3.03 3.24 12.29
C GLY A 24 3.62 4.42 13.07
N ILE A 25 4.51 4.11 13.99
CA ILE A 25 5.29 5.10 14.74
C ILE A 25 6.76 4.76 14.55
N VAL A 26 7.54 5.75 14.10
CA VAL A 26 8.97 5.64 13.87
C VAL A 26 9.67 6.87 14.46
N LYS A 27 10.90 6.73 14.94
CA LYS A 27 11.72 7.88 15.30
C LYS A 27 12.14 8.63 14.05
N GLU A 28 12.17 9.95 14.10
CA GLU A 28 12.55 10.81 12.96
C GLU A 28 13.90 10.40 12.36
N GLU A 29 14.89 10.12 13.19
CA GLU A 29 16.23 9.65 12.79
C GLU A 29 16.26 8.28 12.06
N ASN A 30 15.14 7.54 12.05
CA ASN A 30 15.01 6.23 11.45
C ASN A 30 14.08 6.24 10.22
N ILE A 31 13.63 7.40 9.79
CA ILE A 31 12.77 7.52 8.61
C ILE A 31 13.59 7.18 7.37
N ILE A 32 13.14 6.17 6.63
CA ILE A 32 13.61 5.88 5.28
C ILE A 32 12.52 6.36 4.33
N HIS A 33 12.90 7.23 3.41
CA HIS A 33 11.96 7.83 2.48
C HIS A 33 11.63 6.91 1.30
N SER A 34 10.42 7.02 0.76
CA SER A 34 9.98 6.30 -0.45
C SER A 34 10.27 7.09 -1.72
N TYR A 35 11.41 7.76 -1.78
CA TYR A 35 11.89 8.52 -2.93
C TYR A 35 13.43 8.54 -2.98
N ALA A 36 13.98 8.85 -4.15
CA ALA A 36 15.43 8.91 -4.36
C ALA A 36 16.07 10.02 -3.51
N PRO A 37 17.21 9.75 -2.85
CA PRO A 37 17.94 10.75 -2.10
C PRO A 37 18.51 11.86 -3.00
N LYS A 38 19.10 12.87 -2.37
CA LYS A 38 19.79 13.94 -3.12
C LYS A 38 20.99 13.39 -3.87
N ASN A 39 21.26 13.94 -5.06
CA ASN A 39 22.36 13.52 -5.94
C ASN A 39 22.30 12.05 -6.39
N ALA A 40 21.08 11.54 -6.58
CA ALA A 40 20.86 10.14 -6.91
C ALA A 40 21.08 9.78 -8.39
N GLU A 41 21.59 10.68 -9.23
CA GLU A 41 21.93 10.34 -10.63
C GLU A 41 22.84 9.11 -10.69
N GLY A 42 22.43 8.11 -11.46
CA GLY A 42 23.16 6.85 -11.61
C GLY A 42 22.97 5.84 -10.47
N PHE A 43 22.16 6.16 -9.46
CA PHE A 43 21.82 5.21 -8.40
C PHE A 43 21.04 4.01 -8.95
N ASP A 44 21.28 2.85 -8.37
CA ASP A 44 20.64 1.61 -8.76
C ASP A 44 19.22 1.50 -8.21
N LEU A 45 18.31 0.98 -9.04
CA LEU A 45 16.99 0.50 -8.63
C LEU A 45 17.07 -1.01 -8.45
N ILE A 46 16.78 -1.49 -7.22
CA ILE A 46 16.87 -2.92 -6.88
C ILE A 46 15.46 -3.43 -6.57
N LEU A 47 14.98 -4.35 -7.40
CA LEU A 47 13.74 -5.09 -7.14
C LEU A 47 14.03 -6.22 -6.17
N LEU A 48 13.23 -6.31 -5.12
CA LEU A 48 13.33 -7.30 -4.05
C LEU A 48 12.04 -8.10 -3.94
N GLY A 49 12.12 -9.40 -3.76
CA GLY A 49 11.00 -10.24 -3.35
C GLY A 49 10.60 -11.31 -4.36
N LYS A 50 9.30 -11.61 -4.39
CA LYS A 50 8.69 -12.66 -5.23
C LYS A 50 8.95 -12.40 -6.72
N PRO A 51 9.21 -13.42 -7.54
CA PRO A 51 9.31 -13.25 -8.98
C PRO A 51 7.97 -12.78 -9.56
N THR A 52 8.03 -11.89 -10.54
CA THR A 52 6.85 -11.31 -11.18
C THR A 52 6.02 -12.41 -11.85
N ASP A 53 4.76 -12.46 -11.56
CA ASP A 53 3.74 -13.31 -12.17
C ASP A 53 2.59 -12.45 -12.71
N ASN A 54 1.50 -13.04 -13.14
CA ASN A 54 0.33 -12.32 -13.64
C ASN A 54 -0.72 -12.02 -12.55
N SER A 55 -0.43 -12.31 -11.28
CA SER A 55 -1.35 -12.02 -10.18
C SER A 55 -1.54 -10.51 -9.99
N GLY A 56 -2.78 -10.10 -9.75
CA GLY A 56 -3.14 -8.70 -9.59
C GLY A 56 -2.96 -7.84 -10.85
N PHE A 57 -2.67 -8.41 -12.01
CA PHE A 57 -2.56 -7.62 -13.24
C PHE A 57 -3.90 -6.97 -13.60
N GLY A 58 -3.92 -5.65 -13.61
CA GLY A 58 -5.15 -4.87 -13.77
C GLY A 58 -6.03 -4.82 -12.53
N GLY A 59 -5.55 -5.26 -11.35
CA GLY A 59 -6.32 -5.31 -10.11
C GLY A 59 -6.93 -3.97 -9.70
N ALA A 60 -6.18 -2.88 -9.78
CA ALA A 60 -6.71 -1.54 -9.51
C ALA A 60 -7.83 -1.12 -10.50
N SER A 61 -7.70 -1.46 -11.77
CA SER A 61 -8.75 -1.22 -12.78
C SER A 61 -9.94 -2.16 -12.56
N PHE A 62 -9.69 -3.40 -12.16
CA PHE A 62 -10.70 -4.40 -11.88
C PHE A 62 -11.61 -4.01 -10.70
N ALA A 63 -11.05 -3.40 -9.66
CA ALA A 63 -11.82 -2.90 -8.51
C ALA A 63 -12.90 -1.87 -8.89
N SER A 64 -12.79 -1.26 -10.07
CA SER A 64 -13.72 -0.26 -10.60
C SER A 64 -14.72 -0.83 -11.64
N LEU A 65 -14.65 -2.13 -11.94
CA LEU A 65 -15.51 -2.78 -12.93
C LEU A 65 -16.65 -3.54 -12.27
N GLU A 66 -17.81 -3.61 -12.95
CA GLU A 66 -18.87 -4.57 -12.60
C GLU A 66 -18.39 -6.00 -12.87
N LEU A 67 -18.62 -6.90 -11.89
CA LEU A 67 -18.27 -8.31 -11.99
C LEU A 67 -19.27 -9.02 -12.87
N GLU A 68 -18.91 -9.32 -14.12
CA GLU A 68 -19.72 -10.16 -15.00
C GLU A 68 -19.36 -11.64 -14.80
N GLU A 69 -20.36 -12.50 -14.56
CA GLU A 69 -20.15 -13.95 -14.37
C GLU A 69 -19.45 -14.61 -15.56
N GLU A 70 -19.67 -14.11 -16.76
CA GLU A 70 -19.10 -14.63 -18.01
C GLU A 70 -17.58 -14.39 -18.11
N LYS A 71 -17.02 -13.48 -17.32
CA LYS A 71 -15.59 -13.12 -17.30
C LYS A 71 -14.79 -13.75 -16.15
N LYS A 72 -15.34 -14.76 -15.47
CA LYS A 72 -14.69 -15.41 -14.30
C LYS A 72 -13.24 -15.84 -14.53
N GLU A 73 -12.90 -16.33 -15.73
CA GLU A 73 -11.54 -16.76 -16.07
C GLU A 73 -10.56 -15.58 -16.20
N GLN A 74 -11.02 -14.44 -16.75
CA GLN A 74 -10.23 -13.22 -16.85
C GLN A 74 -10.06 -12.58 -15.46
N ASN A 75 -11.08 -12.70 -14.62
CA ASN A 75 -11.09 -12.15 -13.27
C ASN A 75 -10.12 -12.86 -12.32
N LYS A 76 -9.77 -14.11 -12.57
CA LYS A 76 -8.78 -14.85 -11.76
C LYS A 76 -7.38 -14.19 -11.77
N GLY A 77 -6.97 -13.60 -12.89
CA GLY A 77 -5.70 -12.88 -12.99
C GLY A 77 -5.64 -11.59 -12.19
N ALA A 78 -6.79 -10.98 -11.86
CA ALA A 78 -6.85 -9.76 -11.06
C ALA A 78 -6.73 -10.03 -9.54
N VAL A 79 -6.84 -11.30 -9.11
CA VAL A 79 -6.70 -11.67 -7.71
C VAL A 79 -5.22 -11.73 -7.32
N GLN A 80 -4.90 -11.10 -6.21
CA GLN A 80 -3.56 -11.14 -5.62
C GLN A 80 -3.42 -12.41 -4.78
N GLU A 81 -2.24 -13.05 -4.85
CA GLU A 81 -1.91 -14.23 -4.04
C GLU A 81 -0.91 -13.86 -2.94
N PRO A 82 -1.38 -13.62 -1.69
CA PRO A 82 -0.49 -13.29 -0.60
C PRO A 82 0.32 -14.49 -0.11
N ASN A 83 1.57 -14.27 0.26
CA ASN A 83 2.44 -15.26 0.91
C ASN A 83 2.96 -14.70 2.24
N ALA A 84 2.20 -14.91 3.31
CA ALA A 84 2.53 -14.38 4.63
C ALA A 84 3.88 -14.89 5.19
N PHE A 85 4.33 -16.07 4.79
CA PHE A 85 5.63 -16.60 5.18
C PHE A 85 6.78 -15.83 4.53
N LEU A 86 6.69 -15.60 3.21
CA LEU A 86 7.66 -14.80 2.48
C LEU A 86 7.67 -13.36 2.97
N GLU A 87 6.49 -12.76 3.18
CA GLU A 87 6.38 -11.40 3.72
C GLU A 87 7.07 -11.28 5.09
N ARG A 88 6.85 -12.25 5.99
CA ARG A 88 7.53 -12.28 7.28
C ARG A 88 9.05 -12.35 7.14
N HIS A 89 9.54 -13.09 6.17
CA HIS A 89 10.96 -13.19 5.88
C HIS A 89 11.53 -11.86 5.34
N LEU A 90 10.81 -11.23 4.39
CA LEU A 90 11.17 -9.92 3.83
C LEU A 90 11.18 -8.83 4.91
N LEU A 91 10.17 -8.77 5.76
CA LEU A 91 10.13 -7.84 6.89
C LEU A 91 11.34 -8.02 7.81
N LYS A 92 11.65 -9.26 8.20
CA LYS A 92 12.75 -9.54 9.12
C LYS A 92 14.11 -9.20 8.53
N SER A 93 14.34 -9.53 7.26
CA SER A 93 15.57 -9.19 6.55
C SER A 93 15.70 -7.68 6.32
N SER A 94 14.61 -7.00 5.96
CA SER A 94 14.62 -5.55 5.75
C SER A 94 14.91 -4.79 7.04
N TYR A 95 14.29 -5.14 8.16
CA TYR A 95 14.60 -4.50 9.45
C TYR A 95 16.07 -4.71 9.86
N ALA A 96 16.61 -5.91 9.66
CA ALA A 96 18.02 -6.15 9.93
C ALA A 96 18.95 -5.30 9.05
N LEU A 97 18.57 -5.10 7.78
CA LEU A 97 19.33 -4.24 6.87
C LEU A 97 19.21 -2.75 7.26
N PHE A 98 18.04 -2.30 7.67
CA PHE A 98 17.84 -0.93 8.16
C PHE A 98 18.76 -0.63 9.37
N ASP A 99 18.89 -1.58 10.29
CA ASP A 99 19.80 -1.43 11.45
C ASP A 99 21.26 -1.31 10.97
N ILE A 100 21.69 -2.15 10.04
CA ILE A 100 23.05 -2.09 9.45
C ILE A 100 23.30 -0.74 8.76
N LEU A 101 22.35 -0.28 7.95
CA LEU A 101 22.47 0.98 7.22
C LEU A 101 22.49 2.17 8.18
N LYS A 102 21.72 2.12 9.25
CA LYS A 102 21.73 3.12 10.31
C LYS A 102 23.08 3.16 11.05
N GLU A 103 23.61 2.02 11.45
CA GLU A 103 24.92 1.93 12.12
C GLU A 103 26.04 2.47 11.22
N LYS A 104 25.91 2.36 9.91
CA LYS A 104 26.84 2.91 8.92
C LYS A 104 26.59 4.39 8.58
N GLY A 105 25.51 5.00 9.06
CA GLY A 105 25.13 6.37 8.73
C GLY A 105 24.68 6.56 7.29
N LEU A 106 24.04 5.54 6.68
CA LEU A 106 23.67 5.51 5.26
C LEU A 106 22.14 5.66 5.03
N ILE A 107 21.37 5.99 6.07
CA ILE A 107 19.90 6.12 5.97
C ILE A 107 19.48 7.22 4.97
N ASP A 108 20.21 8.32 4.93
CA ASP A 108 19.92 9.45 4.04
C ASP A 108 20.37 9.21 2.57
N ASP A 109 21.11 8.12 2.31
CA ASP A 109 21.65 7.78 0.99
C ASP A 109 20.83 6.70 0.27
N ILE A 110 19.67 6.36 0.80
CA ILE A 110 18.80 5.31 0.27
C ILE A 110 17.36 5.76 0.20
N GLY A 111 16.57 5.08 -0.64
CA GLY A 111 15.11 5.11 -0.61
C GLY A 111 14.54 3.69 -0.69
N PHE A 112 13.36 3.49 -0.10
CA PHE A 112 12.72 2.19 -0.03
C PHE A 112 11.22 2.31 -0.18
N LYS A 113 10.62 1.51 -1.04
CA LYS A 113 9.19 1.55 -1.36
C LYS A 113 8.62 0.15 -1.58
N ASP A 114 7.38 -0.06 -1.17
CA ASP A 114 6.60 -1.23 -1.56
C ASP A 114 6.16 -1.18 -3.04
N LEU A 115 5.80 -2.32 -3.58
CA LEU A 115 5.15 -2.44 -4.87
C LEU A 115 3.67 -2.79 -4.65
N GLY A 116 2.80 -1.86 -5.02
CA GLY A 116 1.36 -2.04 -5.03
C GLY A 116 0.80 -1.93 -6.45
N ALA A 117 -0.28 -1.16 -6.62
CA ALA A 117 -0.89 -0.86 -7.91
C ALA A 117 0.13 -0.31 -8.91
N GLY A 118 0.12 -0.85 -10.14
CA GLY A 118 1.07 -0.48 -11.20
C GLY A 118 2.46 -1.09 -11.06
N GLY A 119 2.69 -1.96 -10.07
CA GLY A 119 3.86 -2.84 -9.95
C GLY A 119 5.21 -2.14 -10.05
N VAL A 120 6.11 -2.73 -10.85
CA VAL A 120 7.49 -2.23 -11.06
C VAL A 120 7.50 -0.85 -11.71
N ALA A 121 6.60 -0.59 -12.65
CA ALA A 121 6.53 0.71 -13.33
C ALA A 121 6.21 1.83 -12.34
N CYS A 122 5.17 1.66 -11.52
CA CYS A 122 4.76 2.64 -10.54
C CYS A 122 5.86 2.88 -9.49
N ALA A 123 6.38 1.82 -8.87
CA ALA A 123 7.40 1.95 -7.84
C ALA A 123 8.68 2.63 -8.36
N SER A 124 9.16 2.24 -9.55
CA SER A 124 10.40 2.81 -10.10
C SER A 124 10.26 4.27 -10.52
N VAL A 125 9.13 4.65 -11.13
CA VAL A 125 8.92 6.04 -11.55
C VAL A 125 8.67 6.96 -10.35
N GLU A 126 7.90 6.52 -9.35
CA GLU A 126 7.61 7.33 -8.17
C GLU A 126 8.85 7.52 -7.28
N LEU A 127 9.67 6.49 -7.10
CA LEU A 127 10.96 6.62 -6.40
C LEU A 127 11.84 7.71 -7.03
N ALA A 128 11.82 7.85 -8.35
CA ALA A 128 12.60 8.84 -9.06
C ALA A 128 11.93 10.22 -9.09
N GLU A 129 10.68 10.28 -9.54
CA GLU A 129 9.99 11.53 -9.87
C GLU A 129 9.71 12.40 -8.65
N THR A 130 9.35 11.81 -7.51
CA THR A 130 9.12 12.54 -6.26
C THR A 130 10.30 13.45 -5.86
N SER A 131 11.52 13.10 -6.29
CA SER A 131 12.73 13.92 -6.10
C SER A 131 13.16 14.69 -7.36
N GLY A 132 12.33 14.71 -8.41
CA GLY A 132 12.59 15.43 -9.66
C GLY A 132 13.51 14.70 -10.63
N TYR A 133 13.73 13.39 -10.43
CA TYR A 133 14.52 12.54 -11.32
C TYR A 133 13.66 11.78 -12.33
N GLY A 134 14.31 11.13 -13.26
CA GLY A 134 13.76 10.07 -14.09
C GLY A 134 14.33 8.72 -13.71
N ALA A 135 13.87 7.67 -14.39
CA ALA A 135 14.37 6.32 -14.20
C ALA A 135 14.52 5.59 -15.53
N GLU A 136 15.46 4.67 -15.58
CA GLU A 136 15.67 3.73 -16.67
C GLU A 136 15.56 2.31 -16.13
N VAL A 137 14.71 1.47 -16.75
CA VAL A 137 14.40 0.11 -16.31
C VAL A 137 14.67 -0.87 -17.44
N TRP A 138 15.32 -1.98 -17.13
CA TRP A 138 15.61 -3.08 -18.07
C TRP A 138 14.75 -4.29 -17.72
N MET A 139 13.80 -4.63 -18.59
CA MET A 139 12.85 -5.71 -18.36
C MET A 139 13.52 -7.08 -18.23
N ASP A 140 14.58 -7.33 -18.99
CA ASP A 140 15.36 -8.57 -18.95
C ASP A 140 16.03 -8.83 -17.60
N LYS A 141 16.13 -7.81 -16.74
CA LYS A 141 16.67 -7.92 -15.37
C LYS A 141 15.59 -8.13 -14.30
N ILE A 142 14.32 -7.95 -14.66
CA ILE A 142 13.19 -8.24 -13.75
C ILE A 142 13.07 -9.75 -13.64
N HIS A 143 13.13 -10.28 -12.41
CA HIS A 143 12.94 -11.70 -12.19
C HIS A 143 11.46 -12.08 -12.32
N ILE A 144 11.21 -13.15 -13.05
CA ILE A 144 9.88 -13.64 -13.42
C ILE A 144 9.65 -15.04 -12.90
N GLY A 145 8.40 -15.35 -12.55
CA GLY A 145 7.95 -16.65 -12.03
C GLY A 145 7.34 -17.55 -13.09
N MET A 146 7.11 -17.04 -14.31
CA MET A 146 6.53 -17.82 -15.40
C MET A 146 6.97 -17.26 -16.75
N ASP A 147 7.13 -18.15 -17.73
CA ASP A 147 7.53 -17.79 -19.09
C ASP A 147 6.37 -17.19 -19.90
N GLY A 148 6.72 -16.39 -20.91
CA GLY A 148 5.76 -15.90 -21.90
C GLY A 148 4.84 -14.78 -21.44
N LEU A 149 5.17 -14.13 -20.34
CA LEU A 149 4.45 -12.93 -19.88
C LEU A 149 4.55 -11.78 -20.89
N HIS A 150 3.46 -11.06 -21.09
CA HIS A 150 3.48 -9.85 -21.90
C HIS A 150 4.27 -8.73 -21.18
N PRO A 151 4.99 -7.82 -21.90
CA PRO A 151 5.73 -6.71 -21.31
C PRO A 151 4.95 -5.87 -20.28
N SER A 152 3.66 -5.63 -20.53
CA SER A 152 2.80 -4.91 -19.57
C SER A 152 2.64 -5.63 -18.23
N VAL A 153 2.69 -6.98 -18.23
CA VAL A 153 2.62 -7.76 -16.99
C VAL A 153 3.92 -7.63 -16.19
N TYR A 154 5.09 -7.65 -16.84
CA TYR A 154 6.36 -7.38 -16.17
C TYR A 154 6.35 -6.06 -15.41
N LEU A 155 5.77 -5.03 -16.02
CA LEU A 155 5.78 -3.67 -15.50
C LEU A 155 4.65 -3.41 -14.50
N CYS A 156 3.44 -3.87 -14.79
CA CYS A 156 2.23 -3.43 -14.10
C CYS A 156 1.53 -4.53 -13.27
N SER A 157 2.07 -5.76 -13.22
CA SER A 157 1.54 -6.78 -12.32
C SER A 157 1.70 -6.34 -10.86
N GLU A 158 0.67 -6.59 -10.06
CA GLU A 158 0.64 -6.29 -8.62
C GLU A 158 1.05 -7.52 -7.79
N THR A 159 2.00 -8.33 -8.31
CA THR A 159 2.56 -9.45 -7.57
C THR A 159 2.96 -9.01 -6.15
N GLN A 160 2.44 -9.71 -5.15
CA GLN A 160 2.63 -9.38 -3.74
C GLN A 160 4.05 -9.69 -3.25
N GLU A 161 4.38 -9.27 -2.02
CA GLU A 161 5.67 -9.50 -1.37
C GLU A 161 6.84 -9.00 -2.21
N ARG A 162 6.76 -7.74 -2.64
CA ARG A 162 7.84 -7.06 -3.36
C ARG A 162 8.09 -5.67 -2.82
N PHE A 163 9.37 -5.29 -2.84
CA PHE A 163 9.85 -3.95 -2.51
C PHE A 163 10.86 -3.47 -3.54
N MET A 164 11.11 -2.17 -3.55
CA MET A 164 12.14 -1.57 -4.40
C MET A 164 13.02 -0.64 -3.58
N TRP A 165 14.32 -0.81 -3.74
CA TRP A 165 15.33 0.09 -3.21
C TRP A 165 15.80 1.04 -4.29
N VAL A 166 16.21 2.24 -3.87
CA VAL A 166 17.10 3.11 -4.62
C VAL A 166 18.31 3.41 -3.74
N CYS A 167 19.51 3.18 -4.25
CA CYS A 167 20.75 3.40 -3.51
C CYS A 167 21.95 3.65 -4.43
N SER A 168 23.03 4.20 -3.87
CA SER A 168 24.28 4.36 -4.63
C SER A 168 24.87 3.01 -5.02
N PRO A 169 25.61 2.94 -6.15
CA PRO A 169 26.27 1.69 -6.58
C PRO A 169 27.23 1.10 -5.54
N GLU A 170 27.77 1.90 -4.62
CA GLU A 170 28.62 1.44 -3.52
C GLU A 170 27.85 0.65 -2.47
N ILE A 171 26.54 0.94 -2.27
CA ILE A 171 25.67 0.25 -1.30
C ILE A 171 25.05 -1.01 -1.93
N THR A 172 24.87 -1.02 -3.25
CA THR A 172 24.25 -2.12 -3.99
C THR A 172 24.77 -3.52 -3.61
N PRO A 173 26.10 -3.77 -3.56
CA PRO A 173 26.60 -5.09 -3.18
C PRO A 173 26.18 -5.53 -1.78
N LEU A 174 26.10 -4.62 -0.83
CA LEU A 174 25.62 -4.91 0.54
C LEU A 174 24.16 -5.36 0.53
N ILE A 175 23.30 -4.65 -0.21
CA ILE A 175 21.87 -4.98 -0.29
C ILE A 175 21.67 -6.34 -0.95
N LEU A 176 22.32 -6.59 -2.09
CA LEU A 176 22.21 -7.85 -2.83
C LEU A 176 22.70 -9.03 -1.99
N ASP A 177 23.86 -8.92 -1.35
CA ASP A 177 24.43 -9.95 -0.50
C ASP A 177 23.54 -10.25 0.71
N HIS A 178 23.03 -9.21 1.35
CA HIS A 178 22.17 -9.33 2.53
C HIS A 178 20.91 -10.17 2.24
N TYR A 179 20.19 -9.87 1.16
CA TYR A 179 18.96 -10.61 0.84
C TYR A 179 19.24 -11.98 0.21
N ASN A 180 20.17 -12.05 -0.75
CA ASN A 180 20.35 -13.25 -1.55
C ASN A 180 21.20 -14.32 -0.86
N ASN A 181 22.17 -13.92 -0.01
CA ASN A 181 23.10 -14.84 0.63
C ASN A 181 22.89 -14.91 2.16
N VAL A 182 22.89 -13.76 2.86
CA VAL A 182 22.79 -13.76 4.33
C VAL A 182 21.42 -14.25 4.79
N PHE A 183 20.34 -13.78 4.15
CA PHE A 183 18.97 -14.22 4.44
C PHE A 183 18.46 -15.31 3.50
N ASP A 184 19.28 -15.73 2.53
CA ASP A 184 18.98 -16.83 1.60
C ASP A 184 17.58 -16.77 0.99
N LEU A 185 17.18 -15.56 0.51
CA LEU A 185 15.87 -15.35 -0.06
C LEU A 185 15.52 -16.34 -1.19
N PRO A 186 16.45 -16.71 -2.11
CA PRO A 186 16.21 -17.74 -3.11
C PRO A 186 15.89 -19.13 -2.53
N GLY A 187 16.47 -19.47 -1.37
CA GLY A 187 16.20 -20.73 -0.66
C GLY A 187 14.87 -20.71 0.10
N VAL A 188 14.35 -19.52 0.43
CA VAL A 188 13.06 -19.35 1.13
C VAL A 188 11.87 -19.46 0.18
N SER A 189 12.02 -18.92 -1.02
CA SER A 189 10.96 -18.94 -2.04
C SER A 189 11.60 -19.01 -3.43
N GLU A 190 11.18 -19.99 -4.22
CA GLU A 190 11.71 -20.22 -5.56
C GLU A 190 11.61 -18.97 -6.44
N GLY A 191 12.72 -18.56 -7.02
CA GLY A 191 12.83 -17.40 -7.88
C GLY A 191 12.85 -16.05 -7.16
N ALA A 192 12.56 -16.00 -5.85
CA ALA A 192 12.63 -14.76 -5.07
C ALA A 192 14.08 -14.32 -4.88
N ARG A 193 14.34 -13.03 -5.04
CA ARG A 193 15.68 -12.47 -4.91
C ARG A 193 15.67 -10.94 -4.88
N ALA A 194 16.84 -10.36 -4.62
CA ALA A 194 17.14 -8.97 -4.89
C ALA A 194 17.96 -8.87 -6.19
N SER A 195 17.59 -7.99 -7.12
CA SER A 195 18.29 -7.76 -8.37
C SER A 195 18.22 -6.31 -8.81
N VAL A 196 19.34 -5.80 -9.40
CA VAL A 196 19.35 -4.46 -10.01
C VAL A 196 18.53 -4.53 -11.30
N VAL A 197 17.47 -3.74 -11.38
CA VAL A 197 16.54 -3.71 -12.53
C VAL A 197 16.59 -2.39 -13.30
N GLY A 198 17.20 -1.36 -12.74
CA GLY A 198 17.21 -0.04 -13.35
C GLY A 198 18.18 0.91 -12.68
N LYS A 199 18.13 2.17 -13.13
CA LYS A 199 18.93 3.29 -12.60
C LYS A 199 18.14 4.59 -12.58
N ILE A 200 18.53 5.49 -11.68
CA ILE A 200 18.04 6.87 -11.62
C ILE A 200 18.74 7.73 -12.69
N ARG A 201 17.96 8.59 -13.35
CA ARG A 201 18.37 9.54 -14.39
C ARG A 201 18.08 10.96 -13.93
N ASN A 202 18.89 11.92 -14.35
CA ASN A 202 18.69 13.35 -14.01
C ASN A 202 17.90 14.14 -15.07
N ASP A 203 17.50 13.49 -16.19
CA ASP A 203 16.79 14.13 -17.29
C ASP A 203 15.26 14.14 -17.16
N GLY A 204 14.71 13.61 -16.04
CA GLY A 204 13.28 13.57 -15.78
C GLY A 204 12.49 12.65 -16.71
N ARG A 205 13.17 11.72 -17.43
CA ARG A 205 12.50 10.77 -18.32
C ARG A 205 12.37 9.40 -17.65
N TYR A 206 11.27 8.75 -17.94
CA TYR A 206 11.04 7.34 -17.62
C TYR A 206 11.21 6.52 -18.89
N ILE A 207 12.24 5.68 -18.90
CA ILE A 207 12.61 4.86 -20.05
C ILE A 207 12.57 3.38 -19.65
N VAL A 208 11.95 2.55 -20.49
CA VAL A 208 11.92 1.10 -20.29
C VAL A 208 12.43 0.40 -21.55
N HIS A 209 13.37 -0.51 -21.35
CA HIS A 209 13.95 -1.35 -22.38
C HIS A 209 13.45 -2.78 -22.28
N ASN A 210 13.14 -3.38 -23.44
CA ASN A 210 12.91 -4.81 -23.62
C ASN A 210 14.00 -5.34 -24.57
N GLY A 211 15.08 -5.87 -24.01
CA GLY A 211 16.29 -6.13 -24.77
C GLY A 211 16.86 -4.83 -25.33
N ASP A 212 17.07 -4.78 -26.66
CA ASP A 212 17.58 -3.61 -27.36
C ASP A 212 16.48 -2.60 -27.74
N GLU A 213 15.21 -2.89 -27.50
CA GLU A 213 14.08 -2.05 -27.86
C GLU A 213 13.68 -1.16 -26.69
N GLU A 214 13.57 0.16 -26.96
CA GLU A 214 12.98 1.13 -26.04
C GLU A 214 11.47 1.12 -26.21
N ILE A 215 10.75 0.51 -25.25
CA ILE A 215 9.27 0.35 -25.32
C ILE A 215 8.51 1.46 -24.60
N VAL A 216 9.17 2.19 -23.70
CA VAL A 216 8.62 3.38 -23.03
C VAL A 216 9.67 4.47 -23.04
N ASN A 217 9.26 5.68 -23.40
CA ASN A 217 10.08 6.89 -23.27
C ASN A 217 9.14 8.10 -23.05
N ALA A 218 8.84 8.40 -21.80
CA ALA A 218 7.91 9.47 -21.40
C ALA A 218 8.58 10.37 -20.35
N LYS A 219 7.99 11.53 -20.07
CA LYS A 219 8.39 12.28 -18.89
C LYS A 219 7.89 11.56 -17.63
N ALA A 220 8.75 11.39 -16.64
CA ALA A 220 8.41 10.73 -15.39
C ALA A 220 7.16 11.37 -14.75
N LYS A 221 7.10 12.69 -14.74
CA LYS A 221 5.95 13.46 -14.24
C LYS A 221 4.64 13.14 -14.97
N GLU A 222 4.65 12.97 -16.30
CA GLU A 222 3.46 12.60 -17.06
C GLU A 222 2.96 11.19 -16.74
N VAL A 223 3.88 10.29 -16.35
CA VAL A 223 3.55 8.92 -15.94
C VAL A 223 2.93 8.92 -14.54
N THR A 224 3.44 9.71 -13.61
CA THR A 224 2.94 9.76 -12.22
C THR A 224 1.65 10.56 -12.06
N GLU A 225 1.53 11.71 -12.73
CA GLU A 225 0.33 12.56 -12.64
C GLU A 225 -0.83 12.04 -13.52
N GLY A 226 -0.51 11.29 -14.59
CA GLY A 226 -1.50 10.83 -15.55
C GLY A 226 -2.17 11.96 -16.31
N PHE A 227 -3.35 11.69 -16.86
CA PHE A 227 -4.16 12.68 -17.53
C PHE A 227 -5.09 13.37 -16.54
N LEU A 228 -4.93 14.67 -16.35
CA LEU A 228 -5.88 15.50 -15.64
C LEU A 228 -7.06 15.82 -16.56
N TYR A 229 -8.19 15.20 -16.29
CA TYR A 229 -9.41 15.47 -17.03
C TYR A 229 -10.13 16.69 -16.43
N ASP A 230 -10.18 17.79 -17.19
CA ASP A 230 -11.10 18.90 -16.90
C ASP A 230 -12.47 18.58 -17.52
N ARG A 231 -13.29 17.86 -16.79
CA ARG A 231 -14.63 17.49 -17.25
C ARG A 231 -15.59 18.62 -16.98
N PRO A 232 -16.33 19.08 -18.01
CA PRO A 232 -17.38 20.07 -17.78
C PRO A 232 -18.42 19.48 -16.81
N PHE A 233 -18.78 20.24 -15.80
CA PHE A 233 -19.86 19.89 -14.89
C PHE A 233 -20.82 21.07 -14.73
N GLU A 234 -22.10 20.78 -14.59
CA GLU A 234 -23.11 21.75 -14.19
C GLU A 234 -23.44 21.52 -12.71
N ALA A 235 -23.18 22.52 -11.88
CA ALA A 235 -23.59 22.47 -10.50
C ALA A 235 -25.11 22.43 -10.42
N LYS A 236 -25.68 21.36 -9.88
CA LYS A 236 -27.09 21.34 -9.54
C LYS A 236 -27.34 22.35 -8.41
N GLU A 237 -28.24 23.31 -8.67
CA GLU A 237 -28.79 24.09 -7.57
C GLU A 237 -29.52 23.15 -6.62
N SER A 238 -28.99 22.95 -5.42
CA SER A 238 -29.69 22.21 -4.39
C SER A 238 -30.77 23.10 -3.77
N ASN A 239 -31.98 22.94 -4.21
CA ASN A 239 -33.14 23.48 -3.50
C ASN A 239 -33.39 22.65 -2.26
N PHE A 240 -32.57 22.85 -1.23
CA PHE A 240 -32.78 22.22 0.07
C PHE A 240 -33.99 22.89 0.73
N SER A 241 -35.09 22.17 0.87
CA SER A 241 -36.18 22.54 1.77
C SER A 241 -36.22 21.51 2.90
N GLU A 242 -36.28 21.97 4.13
CA GLU A 242 -36.53 21.05 5.24
C GLU A 242 -37.84 20.30 4.99
N PRO A 243 -37.83 18.94 5.08
CA PRO A 243 -39.06 18.18 4.93
C PRO A 243 -40.01 18.49 6.10
N ASN A 244 -41.23 18.83 5.78
CA ASN A 244 -42.26 18.99 6.81
C ASN A 244 -42.72 17.59 7.28
N LEU A 245 -42.04 17.05 8.30
CA LEU A 245 -42.36 15.75 8.88
C LEU A 245 -43.46 15.92 9.92
N PRO A 246 -44.51 15.09 9.88
CA PRO A 246 -45.57 15.11 10.91
C PRO A 246 -44.97 14.69 12.25
N GLU A 247 -45.44 15.33 13.31
CA GLU A 247 -45.06 14.99 14.69
C GLU A 247 -45.41 13.53 14.99
N PRO A 248 -44.44 12.71 15.43
CA PRO A 248 -44.69 11.30 15.68
C PRO A 248 -45.56 11.08 16.94
N SER A 249 -46.46 10.12 16.89
CA SER A 249 -47.28 9.75 18.01
C SER A 249 -46.54 8.95 19.11
N ASN A 250 -45.39 8.36 18.79
CA ASN A 250 -44.61 7.54 19.70
C ASN A 250 -43.11 7.68 19.45
N TYR A 251 -42.45 8.54 20.19
CA TYR A 251 -41.00 8.77 20.11
C TYR A 251 -40.16 7.56 20.53
N ASN A 252 -40.67 6.73 21.50
CA ASN A 252 -39.94 5.54 21.90
C ASN A 252 -39.84 4.53 20.75
N GLN A 253 -40.90 4.39 19.94
CA GLN A 253 -40.86 3.52 18.78
C GLN A 253 -39.89 4.03 17.69
N ILE A 254 -39.83 5.33 17.48
CA ILE A 254 -38.86 5.93 16.54
C ILE A 254 -37.45 5.69 17.02
N LEU A 255 -37.15 5.93 18.29
CA LEU A 255 -35.85 5.65 18.87
C LEU A 255 -35.43 4.18 18.68
N LEU A 256 -36.34 3.25 18.99
CA LEU A 256 -36.09 1.82 18.79
C LEU A 256 -35.83 1.48 17.31
N ASN A 257 -36.58 2.08 16.38
CA ASN A 257 -36.39 1.86 14.95
C ASN A 257 -35.00 2.38 14.47
N ILE A 258 -34.58 3.56 14.96
CA ILE A 258 -33.28 4.11 14.66
C ILE A 258 -32.18 3.20 15.21
N LEU A 259 -32.25 2.82 16.49
CA LEU A 259 -31.26 1.97 17.15
C LEU A 259 -31.16 0.56 16.55
N SER A 260 -32.26 0.06 15.97
CA SER A 260 -32.29 -1.25 15.29
C SER A 260 -31.92 -1.21 13.81
N HIS A 261 -31.75 -0.01 13.25
CA HIS A 261 -31.31 0.13 11.84
C HIS A 261 -29.91 -0.44 11.64
N GLU A 262 -29.70 -1.19 10.59
CA GLU A 262 -28.43 -1.89 10.31
C GLU A 262 -27.19 -0.97 10.34
N ASN A 263 -27.32 0.28 9.90
CA ASN A 263 -26.23 1.27 9.94
C ASN A 263 -26.10 2.04 11.25
N MET A 264 -26.95 1.75 12.25
CA MET A 264 -26.91 2.36 13.59
C MET A 264 -26.70 1.35 14.71
N ALA A 265 -27.09 0.09 14.48
CA ALA A 265 -26.93 -0.99 15.45
C ALA A 265 -25.45 -1.30 15.75
N SER A 266 -25.20 -1.93 16.89
CA SER A 266 -23.85 -2.35 17.29
C SER A 266 -23.19 -3.24 16.24
N ARG A 267 -21.92 -3.01 15.97
CA ARG A 267 -21.05 -3.84 15.12
C ARG A 267 -20.34 -4.94 15.91
N GLU A 268 -20.65 -5.08 17.19
CA GLU A 268 -19.98 -6.04 18.07
C GLU A 268 -19.93 -7.47 17.50
N PRO A 269 -21.00 -8.04 16.90
CA PRO A 269 -20.96 -9.37 16.29
C PRO A 269 -19.91 -9.53 15.19
N ILE A 270 -19.46 -8.42 14.58
CA ILE A 270 -18.44 -8.44 13.54
C ILE A 270 -17.04 -8.40 14.16
N PHE A 271 -16.78 -7.49 15.10
CA PHE A 271 -15.43 -7.28 15.62
C PHE A 271 -15.09 -8.16 16.84
N GLU A 272 -16.08 -8.77 17.54
CA GLU A 272 -15.80 -9.64 18.68
C GLU A 272 -15.04 -10.93 18.33
N GLN A 273 -15.10 -11.35 17.07
CA GLN A 273 -14.36 -12.51 16.57
C GLN A 273 -12.86 -12.25 16.31
N TYR A 274 -12.42 -11.00 16.42
CA TYR A 274 -11.03 -10.61 16.22
C TYR A 274 -10.37 -10.24 17.54
N ASP A 275 -9.05 -10.46 17.65
CA ASP A 275 -8.27 -10.07 18.81
C ASP A 275 -8.25 -8.53 18.95
N LYS A 276 -8.90 -8.02 19.99
CA LYS A 276 -8.97 -6.59 20.32
C LYS A 276 -7.77 -6.10 21.11
N GLN A 277 -6.90 -7.00 21.59
CA GLN A 277 -5.77 -6.69 22.45
C GLN A 277 -4.42 -7.01 21.81
N VAL A 278 -4.35 -7.00 20.47
CA VAL A 278 -3.11 -7.26 19.73
C VAL A 278 -1.97 -6.40 20.27
N GLN A 279 -0.86 -7.04 20.61
CA GLN A 279 0.32 -6.45 21.25
C GLN A 279 0.09 -5.94 22.70
N GLY A 280 -1.09 -6.10 23.28
CA GLY A 280 -1.40 -5.68 24.66
C GLY A 280 -1.27 -4.17 24.87
N ARG A 281 -1.53 -3.36 23.85
CA ARG A 281 -1.36 -1.89 23.89
C ARG A 281 -2.65 -1.10 23.79
N ILE A 282 -3.80 -1.76 23.75
CA ILE A 282 -5.09 -1.10 23.71
C ILE A 282 -5.45 -0.63 25.12
N HIS A 283 -5.72 0.66 25.24
CA HIS A 283 -6.20 1.31 26.48
C HIS A 283 -7.72 1.38 26.52
N THR A 284 -8.35 1.83 25.44
CA THR A 284 -9.81 1.87 25.27
C THR A 284 -10.20 1.01 24.09
N GLU A 285 -10.94 -0.05 24.36
CA GLU A 285 -11.39 -0.99 23.33
C GLU A 285 -12.45 -0.38 22.43
N THR A 286 -12.53 -0.91 21.21
CA THR A 286 -13.60 -0.60 20.27
C THR A 286 -14.98 -0.85 20.90
N GLY A 287 -15.89 0.12 20.75
CA GLY A 287 -17.26 0.06 21.26
C GLY A 287 -17.45 0.57 22.70
N LEU A 288 -16.37 0.92 23.42
CA LEU A 288 -16.49 1.50 24.76
C LEU A 288 -16.53 3.03 24.77
N ALA A 289 -16.11 3.67 23.68
CA ALA A 289 -16.08 5.13 23.52
C ALA A 289 -16.17 5.49 22.02
N ASP A 290 -16.24 6.78 21.69
CA ASP A 290 -16.29 7.30 20.32
C ASP A 290 -15.02 7.01 19.51
N SER A 291 -13.95 6.62 20.18
CA SER A 291 -12.69 6.22 19.54
C SER A 291 -12.03 5.06 20.29
N GLY A 292 -11.35 4.21 19.56
CA GLY A 292 -10.38 3.29 20.15
C GLY A 292 -9.08 4.05 20.53
N VAL A 293 -8.49 3.73 21.68
CA VAL A 293 -7.25 4.35 22.13
C VAL A 293 -6.19 3.29 22.38
N MET A 294 -5.03 3.47 21.74
CA MET A 294 -3.86 2.65 22.03
C MET A 294 -2.79 3.46 22.77
N ALA A 295 -2.05 2.78 23.65
CA ALA A 295 -0.92 3.32 24.39
C ALA A 295 0.39 2.70 23.86
N PRO A 296 0.96 3.22 22.75
CA PRO A 296 2.07 2.57 22.05
C PRO A 296 3.37 2.57 22.86
N PHE A 297 3.52 3.50 23.80
CA PHE A 297 4.70 3.71 24.61
C PHE A 297 4.58 3.17 26.04
N ASN A 298 3.51 2.43 26.35
CA ASN A 298 3.27 1.86 27.67
C ASN A 298 4.26 0.73 27.99
N SER A 299 5.53 1.06 28.16
CA SER A 299 6.62 0.13 28.51
C SER A 299 7.79 0.90 29.09
N GLU A 300 8.52 0.28 30.01
CA GLU A 300 9.75 0.83 30.62
C GLU A 300 10.88 1.09 29.61
N LYS A 301 10.75 0.57 28.38
CA LYS A 301 11.69 0.84 27.28
C LYS A 301 11.63 2.29 26.78
N TYR A 302 10.55 3.00 27.09
CA TYR A 302 10.35 4.38 26.64
C TYR A 302 10.56 5.37 27.78
N PRO A 303 10.94 6.63 27.49
CA PRO A 303 11.03 7.70 28.47
C PRO A 303 9.71 7.88 29.24
N GLU A 304 9.79 8.21 30.52
CA GLU A 304 8.62 8.33 31.40
C GLU A 304 7.60 9.36 30.88
N GLU A 305 8.09 10.43 30.28
CA GLU A 305 7.30 11.56 29.78
C GLU A 305 6.31 11.16 28.69
N ILE A 306 6.59 10.09 27.93
CA ILE A 306 5.73 9.63 26.83
C ILE A 306 4.96 8.35 27.16
N ARG A 307 5.20 7.68 28.29
CA ARG A 307 4.56 6.39 28.61
C ARG A 307 3.04 6.49 28.73
N ASN A 308 2.52 7.65 29.11
CA ASN A 308 1.09 7.92 29.22
C ASN A 308 0.48 8.59 27.99
N VAL A 309 1.23 8.68 26.89
CA VAL A 309 0.69 9.20 25.62
C VAL A 309 -0.14 8.11 24.95
N GLY A 310 -1.38 8.45 24.61
CA GLY A 310 -2.29 7.61 23.85
C GLY A 310 -2.52 8.16 22.44
N ILE A 311 -2.82 7.27 21.49
CA ILE A 311 -3.28 7.64 20.17
C ILE A 311 -4.73 7.20 20.06
N ALA A 312 -5.64 8.16 19.87
CA ALA A 312 -7.05 7.91 19.60
C ALA A 312 -7.30 7.86 18.10
N LEU A 313 -8.04 6.84 17.68
CA LEU A 313 -8.45 6.64 16.29
C LEU A 313 -9.96 6.47 16.24
N SER A 314 -10.61 7.29 15.41
CA SER A 314 -12.00 7.13 15.04
C SER A 314 -12.11 7.05 13.52
N THR A 315 -13.06 6.28 13.05
CA THR A 315 -13.39 6.14 11.64
C THR A 315 -14.87 6.41 11.46
N ASP A 316 -15.22 7.10 10.40
CA ASP A 316 -16.60 7.29 9.96
C ASP A 316 -16.60 7.43 8.43
N HIS A 317 -17.54 6.78 7.78
CA HIS A 317 -17.66 6.88 6.33
C HIS A 317 -19.11 6.62 5.89
N ASN A 318 -19.50 7.31 4.84
CA ASN A 318 -20.72 7.02 4.11
C ASN A 318 -20.42 6.99 2.61
N PRO A 319 -20.25 5.81 2.02
CA PRO A 319 -19.84 5.68 0.62
C PRO A 319 -20.87 6.18 -0.39
N ARG A 320 -22.07 6.59 0.06
CA ARG A 320 -23.09 7.21 -0.81
C ARG A 320 -22.82 8.68 -1.13
N HIS A 321 -21.88 9.29 -0.44
CA HIS A 321 -21.56 10.72 -0.53
C HIS A 321 -20.15 10.98 -1.09
N GLY A 322 -19.59 10.02 -1.83
CA GLY A 322 -18.30 10.15 -2.52
C GLY A 322 -18.40 10.91 -3.84
#